data_40aedcc5852c31895529dde5b5021b98
#
_entry.id   40aedcc5852c31895529dde5b5021b98
#
_cell.length_a   1.000
_cell.length_b   1.000
_cell.length_c   1.000
_cell.angle_alpha   90.00
_cell.angle_beta   90.00
_cell.angle_gamma   90.00
#
_symmetry.space_group_name_H-M   'P 1'
#
loop_
_entity.id
_entity.type
_entity.pdbx_description
1 polymer ?
#
loop_
_entity_poly.entity_id
_entity_poly.type
_entity_poly.pdbx_seq_one_letter_code
_entity_poly.pdbx_strand_id
1 'polypeptide(L)'
;MSQLELIRALPKAELHVHIEGTFEPELMFAIAQRNQIDIPYKSVEEVKQAYNFHNLQSFLDIYYAGAYVLIHEQDFYDLAWAYFEKCAEDRVVHTEMFFDPQTHTDRGIAFETVINGLQRACDDAKAKFGISSHLIMCFLRHLSEEAALETLAQALPYKDQIIGVGLDSSEVGHPPSKFERVFAKAREAGFLVVAHAGEEGPAEYVWEALDLLKVNRIDHGVRSEEDPVLMQRLIAEKMPLTVCPLSNLKLCVVNDMAQHNIRRLLQQGVQVTVNSDDPSYFGGYMNDNFIAITDALDLTAAELKQLALNSFEASFISAEEKQKWAAEIAAIA
;
A
#
# COMPACT_ATOMS: atom_id res chain seq x y z
N MET A 1 -16.85 -22.88 11.11
CA MET A 1 -16.41 -22.12 9.91
C MET A 1 -15.01 -22.57 9.56
N SER A 2 -14.73 -22.88 8.29
CA SER A 2 -13.36 -23.14 7.83
C SER A 2 -12.55 -21.82 7.85
N GLN A 3 -11.19 -21.93 7.83
CA GLN A 3 -10.34 -20.75 7.76
C GLN A 3 -10.62 -19.90 6.51
N LEU A 4 -10.85 -20.54 5.36
CA LEU A 4 -11.20 -19.84 4.13
C LEU A 4 -12.55 -19.08 4.23
N GLU A 5 -13.55 -19.69 4.84
CA GLU A 5 -14.83 -19.03 5.09
C GLU A 5 -14.65 -17.86 6.07
N LEU A 6 -13.80 -18.01 7.09
CA LEU A 6 -13.48 -16.94 8.03
C LEU A 6 -12.78 -15.77 7.33
N ILE A 7 -11.74 -16.03 6.52
CA ILE A 7 -11.03 -15.00 5.75
C ILE A 7 -12.00 -14.19 4.90
N ARG A 8 -12.90 -14.85 4.18
CA ARG A 8 -13.92 -14.20 3.35
C ARG A 8 -14.97 -13.44 4.16
N ALA A 9 -15.27 -13.92 5.37
CA ALA A 9 -16.26 -13.31 6.25
C ALA A 9 -15.71 -12.11 7.04
N LEU A 10 -14.41 -12.02 7.26
CA LEU A 10 -13.81 -10.92 8.01
C LEU A 10 -13.88 -9.61 7.23
N PRO A 11 -14.40 -8.50 7.80
CA PRO A 11 -14.15 -7.17 7.25
C PRO A 11 -12.67 -6.84 7.42
N LYS A 12 -12.10 -6.14 6.43
CA LYS A 12 -10.68 -5.76 6.40
C LYS A 12 -10.54 -4.30 6.06
N ALA A 13 -9.50 -3.66 6.61
CA ALA A 13 -8.99 -2.41 6.08
C ALA A 13 -7.67 -2.72 5.32
N GLU A 14 -7.49 -2.18 4.14
CA GLU A 14 -6.25 -2.24 3.39
C GLU A 14 -5.53 -0.91 3.52
N LEU A 15 -4.32 -0.93 4.08
CA LEU A 15 -3.58 0.26 4.47
C LEU A 15 -2.30 0.46 3.66
N HIS A 16 -2.02 -0.47 2.74
CA HIS A 16 -0.83 -0.47 1.93
C HIS A 16 -1.13 -1.10 0.57
N VAL A 17 -1.53 -0.24 -0.34
CA VAL A 17 -1.76 -0.58 -1.74
C VAL A 17 -1.40 0.62 -2.60
N HIS A 18 -0.56 0.42 -3.61
CA HIS A 18 -0.27 1.41 -4.62
C HIS A 18 -1.36 1.34 -5.68
N ILE A 19 -2.05 2.47 -5.93
CA ILE A 19 -3.17 2.43 -6.88
C ILE A 19 -2.67 2.06 -8.29
N GLU A 20 -1.52 2.52 -8.69
CA GLU A 20 -0.88 2.13 -9.95
C GLU A 20 -0.51 0.64 -9.99
N GLY A 21 -0.28 0.02 -8.83
CA GLY A 21 -0.01 -1.41 -8.67
C GLY A 21 -1.24 -2.31 -8.76
N THR A 22 -2.43 -1.73 -8.78
CA THR A 22 -3.69 -2.44 -9.04
C THR A 22 -4.02 -2.55 -10.51
N PHE A 23 -3.15 -2.04 -11.38
CA PHE A 23 -3.39 -1.89 -12.80
C PHE A 23 -3.27 -3.23 -13.53
N GLU A 24 -4.41 -3.92 -13.67
CA GLU A 24 -4.49 -5.20 -14.36
C GLU A 24 -4.15 -5.06 -15.85
N PRO A 25 -3.42 -6.02 -16.45
CA PRO A 25 -3.02 -5.98 -17.85
C PRO A 25 -4.18 -5.78 -18.83
N GLU A 26 -5.33 -6.37 -18.57
CA GLU A 26 -6.54 -6.22 -19.39
C GLU A 26 -7.00 -4.76 -19.46
N LEU A 27 -7.01 -4.08 -18.32
CA LEU A 27 -7.37 -2.66 -18.24
C LEU A 27 -6.29 -1.79 -18.88
N MET A 28 -5.00 -2.13 -18.70
CA MET A 28 -3.89 -1.43 -19.35
C MET A 28 -4.03 -1.43 -20.87
N PHE A 29 -4.33 -2.58 -21.48
CA PHE A 29 -4.57 -2.69 -22.92
C PHE A 29 -5.77 -1.85 -23.36
N ALA A 30 -6.89 -1.90 -22.62
CA ALA A 30 -8.09 -1.13 -22.94
C ALA A 30 -7.82 0.38 -22.92
N ILE A 31 -7.10 0.87 -21.90
CA ILE A 31 -6.73 2.29 -21.78
C ILE A 31 -5.71 2.68 -22.84
N ALA A 32 -4.68 1.86 -23.11
CA ALA A 32 -3.71 2.09 -24.17
C ALA A 32 -4.39 2.26 -25.55
N GLN A 33 -5.35 1.39 -25.87
CA GLN A 33 -6.14 1.49 -27.08
C GLN A 33 -6.97 2.76 -27.13
N ARG A 34 -7.67 3.11 -26.05
CA ARG A 34 -8.47 4.33 -25.93
C ARG A 34 -7.63 5.59 -26.17
N ASN A 35 -6.45 5.62 -25.57
CA ASN A 35 -5.53 6.76 -25.62
C ASN A 35 -4.58 6.72 -26.83
N GLN A 36 -4.68 5.72 -27.69
CA GLN A 36 -3.83 5.52 -28.87
C GLN A 36 -2.32 5.51 -28.53
N ILE A 37 -1.98 4.84 -27.44
CA ILE A 37 -0.60 4.68 -26.95
C ILE A 37 -0.15 3.26 -27.26
N ASP A 38 1.00 3.14 -27.94
CA ASP A 38 1.64 1.86 -28.17
C ASP A 38 2.33 1.39 -26.90
N ILE A 39 2.07 0.14 -26.52
CA ILE A 39 2.75 -0.54 -25.42
C ILE A 39 3.69 -1.62 -25.98
N PRO A 40 4.82 -1.95 -25.28
CA PRO A 40 5.81 -2.88 -25.80
C PRO A 40 5.38 -4.35 -25.80
N TYR A 41 4.17 -4.64 -25.40
CA TYR A 41 3.60 -5.99 -25.29
C TYR A 41 2.50 -6.19 -26.33
N LYS A 42 2.41 -7.42 -26.87
CA LYS A 42 1.43 -7.78 -27.91
C LYS A 42 0.14 -8.39 -27.31
N SER A 43 0.22 -8.91 -26.09
CA SER A 43 -0.92 -9.53 -25.42
C SER A 43 -0.81 -9.40 -23.90
N VAL A 44 -1.94 -9.66 -23.23
CA VAL A 44 -2.03 -9.76 -21.77
C VAL A 44 -1.07 -10.84 -21.24
N GLU A 45 -0.95 -11.96 -21.95
CA GLU A 45 -0.08 -13.06 -21.58
C GLU A 45 1.41 -12.65 -21.60
N GLU A 46 1.82 -11.84 -22.58
CA GLU A 46 3.20 -11.31 -22.64
C GLU A 46 3.49 -10.40 -21.44
N VAL A 47 2.53 -9.56 -21.05
CA VAL A 47 2.68 -8.72 -19.84
C VAL A 47 2.83 -9.60 -18.59
N LYS A 48 1.94 -10.59 -18.40
CA LYS A 48 2.00 -11.50 -17.25
C LYS A 48 3.31 -12.32 -17.21
N GLN A 49 3.85 -12.70 -18.36
CA GLN A 49 5.14 -13.39 -18.45
C GLN A 49 6.33 -12.49 -18.06
N ALA A 50 6.20 -11.16 -18.26
CA ALA A 50 7.21 -10.20 -17.86
C ALA A 50 7.27 -10.00 -16.32
N TYR A 51 6.23 -10.40 -15.59
CA TYR A 51 6.14 -10.29 -14.12
C TYR A 51 7.00 -11.35 -13.41
N ASN A 52 8.29 -11.40 -13.77
CA ASN A 52 9.28 -12.28 -13.16
C ASN A 52 10.40 -11.43 -12.54
N PHE A 53 10.21 -11.09 -11.26
CA PHE A 53 11.05 -10.15 -10.55
C PHE A 53 12.15 -10.88 -9.77
N HIS A 54 13.28 -10.19 -9.56
CA HIS A 54 14.41 -10.68 -8.77
C HIS A 54 14.70 -9.82 -7.56
N ASN A 55 14.16 -8.60 -7.54
CA ASN A 55 14.26 -7.62 -6.47
C ASN A 55 13.28 -6.46 -6.78
N LEU A 56 13.17 -5.51 -5.86
CA LEU A 56 12.33 -4.33 -6.00
C LEU A 56 12.62 -3.53 -7.28
N GLN A 57 13.89 -3.31 -7.63
CA GLN A 57 14.23 -2.51 -8.82
C GLN A 57 13.73 -3.15 -10.12
N SER A 58 13.84 -4.48 -10.28
CA SER A 58 13.35 -5.16 -11.48
C SER A 58 11.83 -5.11 -11.64
N PHE A 59 11.09 -4.97 -10.54
CA PHE A 59 9.66 -4.69 -10.54
C PHE A 59 9.36 -3.25 -10.95
N LEU A 60 10.04 -2.26 -10.33
CA LEU A 60 9.78 -0.85 -10.58
C LEU A 60 9.98 -0.45 -12.05
N ASP A 61 10.94 -1.08 -12.75
CA ASP A 61 11.18 -0.83 -14.17
C ASP A 61 9.94 -1.17 -15.04
N ILE A 62 9.20 -2.22 -14.70
CA ILE A 62 7.97 -2.61 -15.39
C ILE A 62 6.77 -1.79 -14.91
N TYR A 63 6.69 -1.53 -13.62
CA TYR A 63 5.64 -0.75 -12.98
C TYR A 63 5.49 0.66 -13.58
N TYR A 64 6.59 1.41 -13.66
CA TYR A 64 6.57 2.75 -14.25
C TYR A 64 6.25 2.74 -15.74
N ALA A 65 6.71 1.71 -16.48
CA ALA A 65 6.36 1.55 -17.89
C ALA A 65 4.85 1.30 -18.08
N GLY A 66 4.22 0.54 -17.20
CA GLY A 66 2.77 0.28 -17.23
C GLY A 66 1.94 1.53 -16.99
N ALA A 67 2.34 2.37 -16.04
CA ALA A 67 1.64 3.62 -15.71
C ALA A 67 1.62 4.66 -16.85
N TYR A 68 2.46 4.49 -17.88
CA TYR A 68 2.61 5.46 -18.97
C TYR A 68 1.33 5.68 -19.80
N VAL A 69 0.40 4.73 -19.81
CA VAL A 69 -0.87 4.82 -20.56
C VAL A 69 -1.91 5.71 -19.87
N LEU A 70 -1.74 6.02 -18.59
CA LEU A 70 -2.64 6.85 -17.80
C LEU A 70 -2.37 8.34 -18.09
N ILE A 71 -3.27 9.01 -18.83
CA ILE A 71 -3.10 10.41 -19.26
C ILE A 71 -4.29 11.30 -19.00
N HIS A 72 -5.49 10.75 -18.86
CA HIS A 72 -6.72 11.50 -18.63
C HIS A 72 -7.31 11.19 -17.25
N GLU A 73 -8.07 12.12 -16.70
CA GLU A 73 -8.80 11.92 -15.44
C GLU A 73 -9.61 10.62 -15.41
N GLN A 74 -10.24 10.28 -16.57
CA GLN A 74 -11.00 9.03 -16.69
C GLN A 74 -10.12 7.78 -16.53
N ASP A 75 -8.85 7.84 -16.90
CA ASP A 75 -7.93 6.69 -16.77
C ASP A 75 -7.65 6.39 -15.29
N PHE A 76 -7.44 7.43 -14.49
CA PHE A 76 -7.25 7.30 -13.04
C PHE A 76 -8.54 6.87 -12.32
N TYR A 77 -9.69 7.35 -12.80
CA TYR A 77 -10.97 6.88 -12.32
C TYR A 77 -11.16 5.37 -12.60
N ASP A 78 -10.95 4.94 -13.83
CA ASP A 78 -11.14 3.55 -14.24
C ASP A 78 -10.21 2.60 -13.48
N LEU A 79 -8.96 3.03 -13.26
CA LEU A 79 -7.97 2.31 -12.47
C LEU A 79 -8.46 2.10 -11.02
N ALA A 80 -8.82 3.17 -10.34
CA ALA A 80 -9.29 3.10 -8.95
C ALA A 80 -10.63 2.38 -8.84
N TRP A 81 -11.52 2.55 -9.81
CA TRP A 81 -12.80 1.84 -9.85
C TRP A 81 -12.63 0.33 -9.92
N ALA A 82 -11.76 -0.16 -10.80
CA ALA A 82 -11.47 -1.59 -10.92
C ALA A 82 -10.92 -2.16 -9.59
N TYR A 83 -10.08 -1.41 -8.89
CA TYR A 83 -9.60 -1.78 -7.57
C TYR A 83 -10.75 -1.83 -6.53
N PHE A 84 -11.66 -0.87 -6.51
CA PHE A 84 -12.80 -0.90 -5.58
C PHE A 84 -13.75 -2.08 -5.82
N GLU A 85 -13.86 -2.55 -7.05
CA GLU A 85 -14.60 -3.78 -7.35
C GLU A 85 -13.92 -5.00 -6.68
N LYS A 86 -12.58 -5.07 -6.70
CA LYS A 86 -11.82 -6.09 -5.95
C LYS A 86 -11.96 -5.94 -4.43
N CYS A 87 -11.95 -4.73 -3.91
CA CYS A 87 -12.22 -4.47 -2.50
C CYS A 87 -13.59 -5.04 -2.07
N ALA A 88 -14.62 -4.83 -2.89
CA ALA A 88 -15.96 -5.35 -2.60
C ALA A 88 -16.01 -6.89 -2.61
N GLU A 89 -15.31 -7.54 -3.57
CA GLU A 89 -15.18 -9.01 -3.62
C GLU A 89 -14.49 -9.56 -2.38
N ASP A 90 -13.44 -8.89 -1.90
CA ASP A 90 -12.59 -9.32 -0.78
C ASP A 90 -13.08 -8.87 0.60
N ARG A 91 -14.21 -8.17 0.64
CA ARG A 91 -14.74 -7.55 1.87
C ARG A 91 -13.73 -6.59 2.54
N VAL A 92 -13.02 -5.84 1.73
CA VAL A 92 -12.30 -4.64 2.15
C VAL A 92 -13.32 -3.51 2.30
N VAL A 93 -13.51 -3.02 3.52
CA VAL A 93 -14.54 -2.02 3.85
C VAL A 93 -13.97 -0.61 4.04
N HIS A 94 -12.65 -0.53 4.14
CA HIS A 94 -11.88 0.70 4.18
C HIS A 94 -10.53 0.49 3.49
N THR A 95 -10.04 1.51 2.77
CA THR A 95 -8.71 1.47 2.15
C THR A 95 -8.00 2.81 2.25
N GLU A 96 -6.67 2.77 2.42
CA GLU A 96 -5.78 3.93 2.42
C GLU A 96 -4.76 3.72 1.30
N MET A 97 -5.08 4.30 0.13
CA MET A 97 -4.36 4.03 -1.11
C MET A 97 -3.20 5.01 -1.30
N PHE A 98 -2.03 4.49 -1.61
CA PHE A 98 -0.91 5.28 -2.12
C PHE A 98 -1.13 5.65 -3.58
N PHE A 99 -0.67 6.84 -3.96
CA PHE A 99 -0.55 7.25 -5.35
C PHE A 99 0.71 8.09 -5.55
N ASP A 100 1.31 7.97 -6.74
CA ASP A 100 2.61 8.54 -7.08
C ASP A 100 2.48 9.67 -8.09
N PRO A 101 2.15 10.92 -7.69
CA PRO A 101 1.94 11.99 -8.66
C PRO A 101 3.18 12.27 -9.52
N GLN A 102 4.40 12.08 -8.98
CA GLN A 102 5.65 12.32 -9.72
C GLN A 102 5.79 11.40 -10.93
N THR A 103 5.28 10.15 -10.86
CA THR A 103 5.21 9.23 -12.00
C THR A 103 4.45 9.84 -13.19
N HIS A 104 3.50 10.72 -12.92
CA HIS A 104 2.62 11.34 -13.92
C HIS A 104 3.03 12.76 -14.26
N THR A 105 3.37 13.58 -13.27
CA THR A 105 3.72 14.99 -13.48
C THR A 105 5.02 15.16 -14.27
N ASP A 106 6.00 14.27 -14.09
CA ASP A 106 7.28 14.29 -14.82
C ASP A 106 7.10 14.11 -16.33
N ARG A 107 6.00 13.48 -16.76
CA ARG A 107 5.63 13.33 -18.18
C ARG A 107 4.55 14.30 -18.65
N GLY A 108 4.26 15.34 -17.85
CA GLY A 108 3.36 16.46 -18.23
C GLY A 108 1.89 16.25 -17.91
N ILE A 109 1.53 15.21 -17.14
CA ILE A 109 0.15 15.06 -16.64
C ILE A 109 -0.02 15.96 -15.41
N ALA A 110 -1.04 16.81 -15.40
CA ALA A 110 -1.28 17.71 -14.28
C ALA A 110 -1.64 16.94 -13.00
N PHE A 111 -1.16 17.40 -11.85
CA PHE A 111 -1.52 16.85 -10.54
C PHE A 111 -3.04 16.76 -10.35
N GLU A 112 -3.75 17.81 -10.78
CA GLU A 112 -5.22 17.87 -10.75
C GLU A 112 -5.89 16.72 -11.50
N THR A 113 -5.35 16.32 -12.65
CA THR A 113 -5.86 15.19 -13.45
C THR A 113 -5.82 13.88 -12.68
N VAL A 114 -4.73 13.65 -11.95
CA VAL A 114 -4.55 12.44 -11.14
C VAL A 114 -5.52 12.43 -9.95
N ILE A 115 -5.47 13.49 -9.14
CA ILE A 115 -6.24 13.53 -7.89
C ILE A 115 -7.76 13.54 -8.13
N ASN A 116 -8.24 14.25 -9.15
CA ASN A 116 -9.66 14.33 -9.46
C ASN A 116 -10.21 12.96 -9.92
N GLY A 117 -9.47 12.24 -10.75
CA GLY A 117 -9.87 10.89 -11.18
C GLY A 117 -9.98 9.93 -10.01
N LEU A 118 -8.98 9.91 -9.15
CA LEU A 118 -8.95 9.06 -7.96
C LEU A 118 -10.06 9.43 -6.97
N GLN A 119 -10.23 10.73 -6.67
CA GLN A 119 -11.25 11.19 -5.71
C GLN A 119 -12.66 10.87 -6.19
N ARG A 120 -12.96 11.05 -7.47
CA ARG A 120 -14.26 10.69 -8.03
C ARG A 120 -14.57 9.20 -7.88
N ALA A 121 -13.58 8.32 -8.10
CA ALA A 121 -13.75 6.89 -7.87
C ALA A 121 -13.98 6.56 -6.39
N CYS A 122 -13.28 7.24 -5.47
CA CYS A 122 -13.50 7.11 -4.03
C CYS A 122 -14.95 7.46 -3.64
N ASP A 123 -15.46 8.57 -4.14
CA ASP A 123 -16.82 9.03 -3.85
C ASP A 123 -17.88 8.05 -4.38
N ASP A 124 -17.71 7.57 -5.61
CA ASP A 124 -18.62 6.61 -6.23
C ASP A 124 -18.55 5.24 -5.55
N ALA A 125 -17.37 4.78 -5.14
CA ALA A 125 -17.20 3.52 -4.40
C ALA A 125 -17.85 3.58 -3.02
N LYS A 126 -17.76 4.72 -2.33
CA LYS A 126 -18.48 4.94 -1.08
C LYS A 126 -19.99 4.88 -1.29
N ALA A 127 -20.49 5.49 -2.35
CA ALA A 127 -21.92 5.50 -2.67
C ALA A 127 -22.43 4.11 -3.08
N LYS A 128 -21.67 3.35 -3.88
CA LYS A 128 -22.11 2.08 -4.45
C LYS A 128 -21.86 0.89 -3.52
N PHE A 129 -20.67 0.82 -2.92
CA PHE A 129 -20.22 -0.34 -2.13
C PHE A 129 -20.20 -0.06 -0.62
N GLY A 130 -20.31 1.21 -0.18
CA GLY A 130 -20.14 1.59 1.22
C GLY A 130 -18.68 1.53 1.70
N ILE A 131 -17.71 1.44 0.78
CA ILE A 131 -16.29 1.39 1.10
C ILE A 131 -15.79 2.81 1.37
N SER A 132 -15.25 3.05 2.58
CA SER A 132 -14.55 4.29 2.88
C SER A 132 -13.12 4.25 2.38
N SER A 133 -12.55 5.41 2.04
CA SER A 133 -11.19 5.48 1.53
C SER A 133 -10.48 6.77 1.90
N HIS A 134 -9.16 6.71 1.98
CA HIS A 134 -8.26 7.85 2.05
C HIS A 134 -7.17 7.73 1.00
N LEU A 135 -6.70 8.87 0.49
CA LEU A 135 -5.56 8.96 -0.41
C LEU A 135 -4.32 9.40 0.37
N ILE A 136 -3.21 8.71 0.15
CA ILE A 136 -1.88 9.03 0.69
C ILE A 136 -0.97 9.31 -0.50
N MET A 137 -0.44 10.53 -0.59
CA MET A 137 0.46 10.92 -1.67
C MET A 137 1.89 10.52 -1.34
N CYS A 138 2.52 9.70 -2.17
CA CYS A 138 3.88 9.26 -1.95
C CYS A 138 4.91 10.13 -2.70
N PHE A 139 6.09 10.27 -2.09
CA PHE A 139 7.29 10.83 -2.70
C PHE A 139 8.19 9.70 -3.15
N LEU A 140 8.60 9.73 -4.43
CA LEU A 140 9.52 8.76 -5.01
C LEU A 140 10.95 9.00 -4.48
N ARG A 141 11.43 8.11 -3.62
CA ARG A 141 12.68 8.31 -2.87
C ARG A 141 13.96 8.26 -3.70
N HIS A 142 13.90 7.73 -4.93
CA HIS A 142 15.02 7.79 -5.87
C HIS A 142 15.22 9.20 -6.45
N LEU A 143 14.21 10.07 -6.39
CA LEU A 143 14.29 11.48 -6.75
C LEU A 143 14.88 12.32 -5.62
N SER A 144 15.07 13.62 -5.84
CA SER A 144 15.59 14.54 -4.84
C SER A 144 14.51 14.98 -3.83
N GLU A 145 14.93 15.43 -2.64
CA GLU A 145 14.00 16.04 -1.69
C GLU A 145 13.41 17.35 -2.22
N GLU A 146 14.14 18.08 -3.07
CA GLU A 146 13.66 19.27 -3.76
C GLU A 146 12.44 18.94 -4.65
N ALA A 147 12.52 17.84 -5.42
CA ALA A 147 11.36 17.37 -6.22
C ALA A 147 10.17 16.99 -5.32
N ALA A 148 10.43 16.37 -4.16
CA ALA A 148 9.37 16.07 -3.19
C ALA A 148 8.74 17.33 -2.60
N LEU A 149 9.54 18.39 -2.35
CA LEU A 149 9.03 19.69 -1.88
C LEU A 149 8.15 20.39 -2.93
N GLU A 150 8.50 20.29 -4.21
CA GLU A 150 7.68 20.79 -5.32
C GLU A 150 6.36 20.04 -5.42
N THR A 151 6.41 18.72 -5.26
CA THR A 151 5.20 17.86 -5.24
C THR A 151 4.31 18.17 -4.04
N LEU A 152 4.89 18.38 -2.85
CA LEU A 152 4.12 18.81 -1.68
C LEU A 152 3.41 20.15 -1.93
N ALA A 153 4.09 21.10 -2.56
CA ALA A 153 3.47 22.38 -2.91
C ALA A 153 2.28 22.23 -3.87
N GLN A 154 2.35 21.29 -4.81
CA GLN A 154 1.22 20.97 -5.71
C GLN A 154 0.05 20.31 -4.97
N ALA A 155 0.32 19.54 -3.91
CA ALA A 155 -0.69 18.85 -3.11
C ALA A 155 -1.47 19.78 -2.15
N LEU A 156 -0.87 20.88 -1.69
CA LEU A 156 -1.50 21.77 -0.70
C LEU A 156 -2.91 22.26 -1.06
N PRO A 157 -3.23 22.62 -2.32
CA PRO A 157 -4.60 22.98 -2.70
C PRO A 157 -5.62 21.85 -2.57
N TYR A 158 -5.15 20.57 -2.53
CA TYR A 158 -5.97 19.37 -2.47
C TYR A 158 -5.93 18.68 -1.10
N LYS A 159 -5.51 19.40 -0.07
CA LYS A 159 -5.32 18.86 1.28
C LYS A 159 -6.56 18.15 1.84
N ASP A 160 -7.76 18.61 1.50
CA ASP A 160 -9.01 17.98 1.96
C ASP A 160 -9.29 16.62 1.32
N GLN A 161 -8.57 16.28 0.24
CA GLN A 161 -8.67 14.99 -0.48
C GLN A 161 -7.52 14.04 -0.12
N ILE A 162 -6.46 14.53 0.52
CA ILE A 162 -5.24 13.78 0.84
C ILE A 162 -5.07 13.74 2.34
N ILE A 163 -5.15 12.53 2.95
CA ILE A 163 -5.04 12.38 4.41
C ILE A 163 -3.59 12.50 4.88
N GLY A 164 -2.65 12.07 4.05
CA GLY A 164 -1.25 11.98 4.43
C GLY A 164 -0.30 11.91 3.26
N VAL A 165 0.99 11.89 3.59
CA VAL A 165 2.08 11.68 2.63
C VAL A 165 2.89 10.44 3.01
N GLY A 166 3.47 9.77 2.00
CA GLY A 166 4.30 8.60 2.14
C GLY A 166 5.66 8.75 1.45
N LEU A 167 6.53 7.78 1.67
CA LEU A 167 7.82 7.63 1.03
C LEU A 167 7.92 6.22 0.47
N ASP A 168 8.13 6.08 -0.82
CA ASP A 168 8.15 4.79 -1.51
C ASP A 168 9.22 4.70 -2.61
N SER A 169 9.11 3.71 -3.52
CA SER A 169 10.07 3.41 -4.57
C SER A 169 11.35 2.74 -4.05
N SER A 170 12.45 2.82 -4.80
CA SER A 170 13.73 2.12 -4.54
C SER A 170 14.29 2.43 -3.17
N GLU A 171 14.26 1.45 -2.24
CA GLU A 171 14.64 1.68 -0.86
C GLU A 171 16.17 1.71 -0.67
N VAL A 172 16.87 0.72 -1.24
CA VAL A 172 18.32 0.57 -1.04
C VAL A 172 19.09 1.75 -1.63
N GLY A 173 19.89 2.42 -0.79
CA GLY A 173 20.66 3.61 -1.16
C GLY A 173 19.90 4.93 -1.07
N HIS A 174 18.63 4.91 -0.68
CA HIS A 174 17.77 6.09 -0.52
C HIS A 174 17.14 6.14 0.88
N PRO A 175 17.94 6.41 1.94
CA PRO A 175 17.47 6.38 3.32
C PRO A 175 16.41 7.45 3.61
N PRO A 176 15.54 7.23 4.61
CA PRO A 176 14.56 8.22 5.05
C PRO A 176 15.14 9.58 5.42
N SER A 177 16.36 9.62 5.96
CA SER A 177 17.08 10.87 6.31
C SER A 177 17.22 11.84 5.14
N LYS A 178 17.18 11.38 3.89
CA LYS A 178 17.18 12.21 2.69
C LYS A 178 15.95 13.11 2.56
N PHE A 179 14.84 12.82 3.27
CA PHE A 179 13.52 13.46 3.12
C PHE A 179 13.04 14.17 4.40
N GLU A 180 13.92 14.47 5.35
CA GLU A 180 13.56 15.03 6.64
C GLU A 180 12.82 16.36 6.53
N ARG A 181 13.26 17.27 5.64
CA ARG A 181 12.67 18.60 5.49
C ARG A 181 11.26 18.55 4.90
N VAL A 182 11.04 17.72 3.86
CA VAL A 182 9.72 17.61 3.22
C VAL A 182 8.70 16.99 4.17
N PHE A 183 9.10 15.97 4.96
CA PHE A 183 8.22 15.38 5.97
C PHE A 183 7.92 16.34 7.12
N ALA A 184 8.89 17.15 7.56
CA ALA A 184 8.64 18.20 8.55
C ALA A 184 7.58 19.19 8.04
N LYS A 185 7.71 19.68 6.79
CA LYS A 185 6.74 20.59 6.17
C LYS A 185 5.36 19.94 5.96
N ALA A 186 5.31 18.67 5.61
CA ALA A 186 4.05 17.94 5.46
C ALA A 186 3.31 17.87 6.81
N ARG A 187 4.02 17.55 7.92
CA ARG A 187 3.42 17.56 9.26
C ARG A 187 2.97 18.96 9.68
N GLU A 188 3.75 20.00 9.39
CA GLU A 188 3.38 21.41 9.65
C GLU A 188 2.11 21.79 8.88
N ALA A 189 1.94 21.28 7.66
CA ALA A 189 0.73 21.46 6.87
C ALA A 189 -0.44 20.63 7.39
N GLY A 190 -0.23 19.71 8.35
CA GLY A 190 -1.24 18.88 9.00
C GLY A 190 -1.55 17.56 8.27
N PHE A 191 -0.65 17.09 7.40
CA PHE A 191 -0.71 15.73 6.85
C PHE A 191 -0.24 14.71 7.88
N LEU A 192 -0.86 13.53 7.87
CA LEU A 192 -0.30 12.34 8.47
C LEU A 192 0.89 11.85 7.60
N VAL A 193 1.80 11.10 8.18
CA VAL A 193 3.01 10.68 7.48
C VAL A 193 3.27 9.19 7.68
N VAL A 194 3.61 8.50 6.59
CA VAL A 194 3.99 7.09 6.56
C VAL A 194 5.25 6.92 5.72
N ALA A 195 5.95 5.81 5.83
CA ALA A 195 7.11 5.55 4.99
C ALA A 195 7.40 4.06 4.86
N HIS A 196 7.77 3.62 3.65
CA HIS A 196 8.39 2.33 3.43
C HIS A 196 9.76 2.33 4.10
N ALA A 197 9.98 1.41 5.00
CA ALA A 197 11.26 1.23 5.66
C ALA A 197 11.43 -0.22 6.17
N GLY A 198 12.58 -0.81 5.93
CA GLY A 198 12.86 -2.19 6.33
C GLY A 198 12.12 -3.24 5.50
N GLU A 199 11.92 -2.99 4.22
CA GLU A 199 11.56 -3.99 3.23
C GLU A 199 12.81 -4.70 2.71
N GLU A 200 13.59 -4.06 1.85
CA GLU A 200 14.94 -4.49 1.44
C GLU A 200 16.04 -3.75 2.23
N GLY A 201 15.77 -2.53 2.65
CA GLY A 201 16.67 -1.69 3.42
C GLY A 201 16.85 -2.20 4.87
N PRO A 202 17.95 -1.84 5.52
CA PRO A 202 18.28 -2.31 6.85
C PRO A 202 17.36 -1.72 7.95
N ALA A 203 17.39 -2.32 9.15
CA ALA A 203 16.62 -1.84 10.31
C ALA A 203 16.90 -0.38 10.68
N GLU A 204 18.08 0.15 10.34
CA GLU A 204 18.44 1.56 10.51
C GLU A 204 17.48 2.49 9.74
N TYR A 205 16.95 2.07 8.60
CA TYR A 205 15.96 2.88 7.86
C TYR A 205 14.64 2.98 8.62
N VAL A 206 14.26 1.96 9.36
CA VAL A 206 13.09 2.03 10.26
C VAL A 206 13.35 3.02 11.39
N TRP A 207 14.55 2.99 12.00
CA TRP A 207 14.94 4.01 12.99
C TRP A 207 14.86 5.43 12.44
N GLU A 208 15.39 5.68 11.25
CA GLU A 208 15.33 6.99 10.61
C GLU A 208 13.88 7.42 10.31
N ALA A 209 13.02 6.51 9.83
CA ALA A 209 11.62 6.81 9.62
C ALA A 209 10.91 7.23 10.92
N LEU A 210 11.18 6.54 12.03
CA LEU A 210 10.63 6.88 13.34
C LEU A 210 11.18 8.19 13.87
N ASP A 211 12.50 8.39 13.85
CA ASP A 211 13.17 9.49 14.55
C ASP A 211 13.23 10.78 13.74
N LEU A 212 13.42 10.69 12.43
CA LEU A 212 13.57 11.85 11.54
C LEU A 212 12.26 12.21 10.85
N LEU A 213 11.60 11.23 10.23
CA LEU A 213 10.33 11.48 9.54
C LEU A 213 9.16 11.55 10.52
N LYS A 214 9.25 10.91 11.70
CA LYS A 214 8.22 10.87 12.75
C LYS A 214 6.91 10.29 12.21
N VAL A 215 7.02 9.15 11.55
CA VAL A 215 5.90 8.50 10.89
C VAL A 215 4.83 8.02 11.87
N ASN A 216 3.59 7.99 11.39
CA ASN A 216 2.45 7.42 12.10
C ASN A 216 2.34 5.90 11.89
N ARG A 217 3.01 5.37 10.87
CA ARG A 217 3.00 3.97 10.47
C ARG A 217 4.24 3.68 9.63
N ILE A 218 4.80 2.48 9.78
CA ILE A 218 5.88 1.95 8.92
C ILE A 218 5.24 1.04 7.87
N ASP A 219 5.56 1.28 6.60
CA ASP A 219 5.15 0.41 5.52
C ASP A 219 6.20 -0.68 5.32
N HIS A 220 5.77 -1.94 5.22
CA HIS A 220 6.53 -3.19 5.38
C HIS A 220 7.10 -3.41 6.78
N GLY A 221 8.30 -2.93 7.06
CA GLY A 221 8.97 -3.06 8.35
C GLY A 221 9.44 -4.47 8.71
N VAL A 222 9.44 -5.41 7.77
CA VAL A 222 9.72 -6.85 8.05
C VAL A 222 11.14 -7.09 8.54
N ARG A 223 12.11 -6.25 8.16
CA ARG A 223 13.49 -6.32 8.63
C ARG A 223 13.72 -5.72 10.02
N SER A 224 12.69 -5.17 10.66
CA SER A 224 12.77 -4.73 12.05
C SER A 224 13.13 -5.87 13.01
N GLU A 225 12.80 -7.13 12.66
CA GLU A 225 13.14 -8.32 13.47
C GLU A 225 14.67 -8.53 13.64
N GLU A 226 15.49 -7.91 12.79
CA GLU A 226 16.96 -7.97 12.86
C GLU A 226 17.52 -7.15 14.03
N ASP A 227 16.74 -6.21 14.59
CA ASP A 227 17.14 -5.36 15.72
C ASP A 227 16.20 -5.55 16.93
N PRO A 228 16.64 -6.26 17.98
CA PRO A 228 15.81 -6.48 19.17
C PRO A 228 15.42 -5.20 19.92
N VAL A 229 16.21 -4.13 19.84
CA VAL A 229 15.91 -2.84 20.50
C VAL A 229 14.80 -2.13 19.71
N LEU A 230 14.89 -2.16 18.39
CA LEU A 230 13.82 -1.64 17.52
C LEU A 230 12.51 -2.39 17.77
N MET A 231 12.56 -3.71 17.87
CA MET A 231 11.38 -4.53 18.16
C MET A 231 10.72 -4.14 19.48
N GLN A 232 11.48 -3.91 20.53
CA GLN A 232 10.95 -3.45 21.83
C GLN A 232 10.26 -2.08 21.70
N ARG A 233 10.83 -1.18 20.92
CA ARG A 233 10.25 0.14 20.65
C ARG A 233 8.94 0.06 19.91
N LEU A 234 8.89 -0.71 18.80
CA LEU A 234 7.68 -0.89 17.98
C LEU A 234 6.52 -1.46 18.82
N ILE A 235 6.81 -2.42 19.70
CA ILE A 235 5.82 -3.01 20.61
C ILE A 235 5.34 -1.98 21.65
N ALA A 236 6.28 -1.27 22.29
CA ALA A 236 5.97 -0.30 23.35
C ALA A 236 5.16 0.90 22.82
N GLU A 237 5.50 1.40 21.65
CA GLU A 237 4.82 2.52 20.98
C GLU A 237 3.56 2.08 20.21
N LYS A 238 3.32 0.76 20.08
CA LYS A 238 2.27 0.18 19.22
C LYS A 238 2.35 0.72 17.79
N MET A 239 3.58 0.84 17.27
CA MET A 239 3.82 1.32 15.92
C MET A 239 3.35 0.28 14.91
N PRO A 240 2.37 0.59 14.02
CA PRO A 240 1.88 -0.37 13.05
C PRO A 240 2.90 -0.64 11.94
N LEU A 241 2.97 -1.90 11.52
CA LEU A 241 3.68 -2.33 10.31
C LEU A 241 2.67 -2.84 9.29
N THR A 242 2.67 -2.26 8.07
CA THR A 242 1.79 -2.72 6.98
C THR A 242 2.52 -3.74 6.11
N VAL A 243 2.43 -4.99 6.51
CA VAL A 243 3.15 -6.10 5.89
C VAL A 243 2.42 -6.58 4.63
N CYS A 244 3.19 -6.90 3.58
CA CYS A 244 2.70 -7.30 2.26
C CYS A 244 3.27 -8.68 1.88
N PRO A 245 2.64 -9.78 2.30
CA PRO A 245 3.27 -11.11 2.22
C PRO A 245 3.59 -11.58 0.80
N LEU A 246 2.67 -11.46 -0.15
CA LEU A 246 2.91 -11.86 -1.54
C LEU A 246 3.97 -10.99 -2.22
N SER A 247 3.99 -9.69 -1.92
CA SER A 247 5.05 -8.78 -2.35
C SER A 247 6.42 -9.25 -1.84
N ASN A 248 6.54 -9.51 -0.54
CA ASN A 248 7.79 -9.94 0.07
C ASN A 248 8.30 -11.26 -0.51
N LEU A 249 7.40 -12.18 -0.90
CA LEU A 249 7.78 -13.40 -1.61
C LEU A 249 8.21 -13.10 -3.05
N LYS A 250 7.45 -12.29 -3.77
CA LYS A 250 7.65 -12.02 -5.20
C LYS A 250 8.92 -11.20 -5.45
N LEU A 251 9.25 -10.29 -4.54
CA LEU A 251 10.47 -9.47 -4.58
C LEU A 251 11.70 -10.13 -3.92
N CYS A 252 11.55 -11.38 -3.52
CA CYS A 252 12.63 -12.18 -2.89
C CYS A 252 13.15 -11.62 -1.55
N VAL A 253 12.34 -10.84 -0.84
CA VAL A 253 12.60 -10.45 0.56
C VAL A 253 12.56 -11.70 1.44
N VAL A 254 11.63 -12.62 1.13
CA VAL A 254 11.62 -13.99 1.63
C VAL A 254 11.63 -14.96 0.46
N ASN A 255 12.32 -16.08 0.58
CA ASN A 255 12.41 -17.08 -0.49
C ASN A 255 11.28 -18.11 -0.47
N ASP A 256 10.60 -18.23 0.67
CA ASP A 256 9.51 -19.17 0.91
C ASP A 256 8.52 -18.55 1.87
N MET A 257 7.23 -18.61 1.55
CA MET A 257 6.17 -18.08 2.42
C MET A 257 6.19 -18.76 3.81
N ALA A 258 6.58 -20.01 3.90
CA ALA A 258 6.74 -20.71 5.19
C ALA A 258 7.81 -20.09 6.11
N GLN A 259 8.71 -19.26 5.57
CA GLN A 259 9.73 -18.53 6.33
C GLN A 259 9.32 -17.08 6.64
N HIS A 260 8.19 -16.62 6.14
CA HIS A 260 7.72 -15.24 6.36
C HIS A 260 7.50 -14.98 7.86
N ASN A 261 7.96 -13.81 8.32
CA ASN A 261 7.99 -13.52 9.76
C ASN A 261 6.71 -12.89 10.34
N ILE A 262 5.69 -12.62 9.51
CA ILE A 262 4.48 -11.92 9.97
C ILE A 262 3.81 -12.55 11.19
N ARG A 263 3.74 -13.91 11.25
CA ARG A 263 3.18 -14.60 12.42
C ARG A 263 4.05 -14.42 13.67
N ARG A 264 5.38 -14.46 13.53
CA ARG A 264 6.31 -14.23 14.65
C ARG A 264 6.20 -12.80 15.17
N LEU A 265 6.13 -11.81 14.28
CA LEU A 265 5.93 -10.41 14.64
C LEU A 265 4.61 -10.22 15.40
N LEU A 266 3.52 -10.81 14.92
CA LEU A 266 2.21 -10.79 15.59
C LEU A 266 2.29 -11.41 16.99
N GLN A 267 2.91 -12.59 17.12
CA GLN A 267 3.04 -13.31 18.39
C GLN A 267 3.94 -12.59 19.40
N GLN A 268 4.90 -11.80 18.93
CA GLN A 268 5.75 -10.95 19.78
C GLN A 268 5.03 -9.65 20.21
N GLY A 269 3.83 -9.40 19.70
CA GLY A 269 3.02 -8.24 20.08
C GLY A 269 3.21 -7.01 19.21
N VAL A 270 3.87 -7.14 18.04
CA VAL A 270 3.93 -6.07 17.04
C VAL A 270 2.57 -5.92 16.38
N GLN A 271 2.12 -4.69 16.18
CA GLN A 271 0.87 -4.39 15.48
C GLN A 271 1.05 -4.53 13.96
N VAL A 272 1.06 -5.76 13.46
CA VAL A 272 1.16 -6.04 12.02
C VAL A 272 -0.20 -6.11 11.37
N THR A 273 -0.28 -5.65 10.12
CA THR A 273 -1.45 -5.78 9.24
C THR A 273 -1.08 -6.53 7.97
N VAL A 274 -2.08 -7.06 7.25
CA VAL A 274 -1.89 -7.73 5.96
C VAL A 274 -2.37 -6.81 4.87
N ASN A 275 -1.61 -6.68 3.78
CA ASN A 275 -1.92 -5.82 2.66
C ASN A 275 -1.45 -6.45 1.34
N SER A 276 -1.87 -5.91 0.20
CA SER A 276 -1.56 -6.49 -1.10
C SER A 276 -0.44 -5.78 -1.87
N ASP A 277 -0.09 -4.54 -1.50
CA ASP A 277 0.96 -3.74 -2.12
C ASP A 277 0.66 -3.40 -3.59
N ASP A 278 1.14 -4.19 -4.54
CA ASP A 278 0.90 -4.09 -5.97
C ASP A 278 0.23 -5.39 -6.48
N PRO A 279 -1.05 -5.61 -6.18
CA PRO A 279 -1.72 -6.92 -6.32
C PRO A 279 -1.73 -7.47 -7.73
N SER A 280 -1.81 -6.61 -8.75
CA SER A 280 -1.76 -7.04 -10.14
C SER A 280 -0.41 -7.65 -10.53
N TYR A 281 0.67 -7.15 -9.93
CA TYR A 281 2.04 -7.59 -10.20
C TYR A 281 2.48 -8.76 -9.32
N PHE A 282 2.01 -8.80 -8.08
CA PHE A 282 2.45 -9.80 -7.08
C PHE A 282 1.52 -11.00 -6.97
N GLY A 283 0.40 -10.99 -7.72
CA GLY A 283 -0.41 -12.18 -7.96
C GLY A 283 -1.53 -12.40 -6.94
N GLY A 284 -1.99 -11.35 -6.24
CA GLY A 284 -3.17 -11.49 -5.39
C GLY A 284 -3.54 -10.26 -4.59
N TYR A 285 -4.84 -10.11 -4.34
CA TYR A 285 -5.45 -9.06 -3.54
C TYR A 285 -5.49 -9.45 -2.05
N MET A 286 -6.33 -8.81 -1.27
CA MET A 286 -6.35 -8.98 0.20
C MET A 286 -6.61 -10.40 0.64
N ASN A 287 -7.65 -11.07 0.08
CA ASN A 287 -7.95 -12.45 0.46
C ASN A 287 -6.81 -13.41 0.08
N ASP A 288 -6.17 -13.21 -1.07
CA ASP A 288 -5.05 -14.06 -1.51
C ASP A 288 -3.85 -13.96 -0.55
N ASN A 289 -3.54 -12.74 -0.07
CA ASN A 289 -2.51 -12.52 0.94
C ASN A 289 -2.84 -13.25 2.26
N PHE A 290 -4.07 -13.12 2.75
CA PHE A 290 -4.52 -13.85 3.96
C PHE A 290 -4.46 -15.36 3.77
N ILE A 291 -4.89 -15.88 2.62
CA ILE A 291 -4.85 -17.32 2.31
C ILE A 291 -3.40 -17.80 2.26
N ALA A 292 -2.52 -17.10 1.54
CA ALA A 292 -1.12 -17.50 1.39
C ALA A 292 -0.39 -17.66 2.74
N ILE A 293 -0.54 -16.69 3.66
CA ILE A 293 0.08 -16.79 4.99
C ILE A 293 -0.63 -17.82 5.89
N THR A 294 -1.93 -18.01 5.69
CA THR A 294 -2.69 -19.00 6.49
C THR A 294 -2.23 -20.41 6.16
N ASP A 295 -2.13 -20.73 4.87
CA ASP A 295 -1.73 -22.05 4.39
C ASP A 295 -0.25 -22.37 4.71
N ALA A 296 0.63 -21.35 4.60
CA ALA A 296 2.06 -21.54 4.80
C ALA A 296 2.50 -21.50 6.26
N LEU A 297 1.79 -20.77 7.12
CA LEU A 297 2.19 -20.52 8.52
C LEU A 297 1.23 -21.14 9.54
N ASP A 298 0.22 -21.88 9.12
CA ASP A 298 -0.81 -22.50 9.99
C ASP A 298 -1.46 -21.46 10.95
N LEU A 299 -1.92 -20.32 10.41
CA LEU A 299 -2.56 -19.29 11.23
C LEU A 299 -3.84 -19.82 11.86
N THR A 300 -4.04 -19.52 13.14
CA THR A 300 -5.28 -19.83 13.86
C THR A 300 -6.39 -18.83 13.54
N ALA A 301 -7.65 -19.21 13.77
CA ALA A 301 -8.79 -18.30 13.64
C ALA A 301 -8.63 -17.02 14.51
N ALA A 302 -8.02 -17.16 15.69
CA ALA A 302 -7.75 -16.01 16.56
C ALA A 302 -6.70 -15.06 15.98
N GLU A 303 -5.62 -15.59 15.37
CA GLU A 303 -4.61 -14.79 14.69
C GLU A 303 -5.18 -14.09 13.48
N LEU A 304 -6.04 -14.73 12.67
CA LEU A 304 -6.73 -14.11 11.53
C LEU A 304 -7.63 -12.95 11.96
N LYS A 305 -8.42 -13.13 13.02
CA LYS A 305 -9.24 -12.06 13.59
C LYS A 305 -8.38 -10.91 14.13
N GLN A 306 -7.25 -11.22 14.76
CA GLN A 306 -6.34 -10.20 15.28
C GLN A 306 -5.70 -9.40 14.15
N LEU A 307 -5.29 -10.03 13.04
CA LEU A 307 -4.75 -9.33 11.86
C LEU A 307 -5.81 -8.38 11.25
N ALA A 308 -7.06 -8.85 11.13
CA ALA A 308 -8.15 -8.01 10.66
C ALA A 308 -8.45 -6.84 11.62
N LEU A 309 -8.43 -7.09 12.94
CA LEU A 309 -8.60 -6.04 13.95
C LEU A 309 -7.47 -5.01 13.88
N ASN A 310 -6.23 -5.46 13.79
CA ASN A 310 -5.06 -4.58 13.66
C ASN A 310 -5.19 -3.63 12.47
N SER A 311 -5.78 -4.07 11.35
CA SER A 311 -5.93 -3.22 10.17
C SER A 311 -6.81 -2.00 10.45
N PHE A 312 -7.87 -2.15 11.24
CA PHE A 312 -8.70 -1.02 11.67
C PHE A 312 -8.02 -0.17 12.74
N GLU A 313 -7.34 -0.78 13.70
CA GLU A 313 -6.61 -0.03 14.73
C GLU A 313 -5.51 0.84 14.15
N ALA A 314 -4.80 0.32 13.13
CA ALA A 314 -3.72 1.02 12.43
C ALA A 314 -4.22 2.07 11.41
N SER A 315 -5.50 2.03 11.01
CA SER A 315 -6.07 2.95 10.01
C SER A 315 -6.27 4.36 10.56
N PHE A 316 -6.45 5.30 9.65
CA PHE A 316 -6.71 6.72 9.94
C PHE A 316 -8.20 7.07 10.05
N ILE A 317 -9.08 6.06 10.17
CA ILE A 317 -10.51 6.29 10.42
C ILE A 317 -10.77 6.74 11.87
N SER A 318 -11.99 7.20 12.10
CA SER A 318 -12.42 7.66 13.44
C SER A 318 -12.46 6.53 14.47
N ALA A 319 -12.32 6.88 15.75
CA ALA A 319 -12.42 5.92 16.85
C ALA A 319 -13.78 5.19 16.87
N GLU A 320 -14.86 5.85 16.46
CA GLU A 320 -16.20 5.26 16.36
C GLU A 320 -16.24 4.17 15.28
N GLU A 321 -15.66 4.42 14.11
CA GLU A 321 -15.56 3.43 13.04
C GLU A 321 -14.70 2.24 13.44
N LYS A 322 -13.55 2.49 14.12
CA LYS A 322 -12.71 1.41 14.67
C LYS A 322 -13.49 0.50 15.61
N GLN A 323 -14.27 1.09 16.54
CA GLN A 323 -15.11 0.34 17.48
C GLN A 323 -16.21 -0.46 16.77
N LYS A 324 -16.86 0.11 15.75
CA LYS A 324 -17.84 -0.58 14.91
C LYS A 324 -17.26 -1.85 14.30
N TRP A 325 -16.11 -1.75 13.64
CA TRP A 325 -15.51 -2.89 12.98
C TRP A 325 -14.94 -3.92 13.96
N ALA A 326 -14.39 -3.48 15.10
CA ALA A 326 -13.97 -4.37 16.17
C ALA A 326 -15.14 -5.21 16.72
N ALA A 327 -16.29 -4.59 16.92
CA ALA A 327 -17.50 -5.29 17.36
C ALA A 327 -18.00 -6.29 16.32
N GLU A 328 -17.93 -5.95 15.03
CA GLU A 328 -18.33 -6.85 13.94
C GLU A 328 -17.38 -8.06 13.85
N ILE A 329 -16.06 -7.87 13.92
CA ILE A 329 -15.08 -8.96 13.95
C ILE A 329 -15.32 -9.90 15.14
N ALA A 330 -15.57 -9.32 16.31
CA ALA A 330 -15.85 -10.10 17.53
C ALA A 330 -17.12 -10.96 17.43
N ALA A 331 -18.11 -10.51 16.67
CA ALA A 331 -19.37 -11.23 16.46
C ALA A 331 -19.27 -12.39 15.46
N ILE A 332 -18.23 -12.48 14.67
CA ILE A 332 -18.00 -13.59 13.73
C ILE A 332 -17.62 -14.83 14.53
N ALA A 333 -18.34 -15.94 14.32
CA ALA A 333 -18.19 -17.19 15.07
C ALA A 333 -16.89 -17.97 14.71
#